data_18bd5328638b6c8c94a77c01889542d4
#
_entry.id   18bd5328638b6c8c94a77c01889542d4
#
_cell.length_a   1.000
_cell.length_b   1.000
_cell.length_c   1.000
_cell.angle_alpha   90.00
_cell.angle_beta   90.00
_cell.angle_gamma   90.00
#
_symmetry.space_group_name_H-M   'P 1'
#
loop_
_entity.id
_entity.type
_entity.pdbx_description
1 polymer ?
#
loop_
_entity_poly.entity_id
_entity_poly.type
_entity_poly.pdbx_seq_one_letter_code
_entity_poly.pdbx_strand_id
1 'polypeptide(L)'
;MDEIRAAFGIARKDIRNLSRYRLVVGSMIFTPLYQGVLPGLLFGASFAVAGRVVGLEKTIGTDDLAGFIFLGGVISALVGTAFWAMAMSFRNEQEMGTLEPTWLTPTSKGTLVVGRALGGMFWFAFSQVAIFAVGILFFGVHLRWEMVYAVPALVLATISLVGIAHLLAAIVLTIRDANLFIDCTNFLFATASGVAFPVSLLPGVLKPFAYLLPTTYAMDILRQHALGTPALIDPVLEYVGLIATTIVMFPLGRWAFARAEQRMRVRGTLGQY
;
A
#
# COMPACT_ATOMS: atom_id res chain seq x y z
N MET A 1 -2.12 5.73 -27.69
CA MET A 1 -3.17 6.59 -27.10
C MET A 1 -4.35 5.77 -26.58
N ASP A 2 -4.68 4.66 -27.19
CA ASP A 2 -5.86 3.86 -26.83
C ASP A 2 -5.72 3.12 -25.48
N GLU A 3 -4.53 2.63 -25.15
CA GLU A 3 -4.25 1.96 -23.87
C GLU A 3 -4.40 2.92 -22.67
N ILE A 4 -3.96 4.16 -22.79
CA ILE A 4 -4.11 5.16 -21.74
C ILE A 4 -5.60 5.50 -21.53
N ARG A 5 -6.34 5.69 -22.61
CA ARG A 5 -7.81 5.91 -22.54
C ARG A 5 -8.53 4.72 -21.92
N ALA A 6 -8.11 3.49 -22.26
CA ALA A 6 -8.66 2.28 -21.66
C ALA A 6 -8.38 2.21 -20.16
N ALA A 7 -7.16 2.52 -19.69
CA ALA A 7 -6.83 2.57 -18.26
C ALA A 7 -7.70 3.58 -17.50
N PHE A 8 -7.86 4.80 -18.02
CA PHE A 8 -8.75 5.79 -17.42
C PHE A 8 -10.22 5.39 -17.46
N GLY A 9 -10.68 4.71 -18.52
CA GLY A 9 -12.03 4.18 -18.61
C GLY A 9 -12.32 3.14 -17.53
N ILE A 10 -11.36 2.24 -17.27
CA ILE A 10 -11.43 1.22 -16.21
C ILE A 10 -11.46 1.89 -14.84
N ALA A 11 -10.54 2.82 -14.58
CA ALA A 11 -10.50 3.56 -13.32
C ALA A 11 -11.84 4.28 -13.05
N ARG A 12 -12.37 4.97 -14.04
CA ARG A 12 -13.67 5.68 -13.94
C ARG A 12 -14.83 4.72 -13.65
N LYS A 13 -14.84 3.55 -14.31
CA LYS A 13 -15.83 2.50 -14.04
C LYS A 13 -15.77 2.05 -12.58
N ASP A 14 -14.56 1.76 -12.07
CA ASP A 14 -14.35 1.25 -10.71
C ASP A 14 -14.72 2.30 -9.66
N ILE A 15 -14.31 3.56 -9.85
CA ILE A 15 -14.70 4.68 -8.99
C ILE A 15 -16.23 4.83 -8.96
N ARG A 16 -16.89 4.81 -10.12
CA ARG A 16 -18.34 4.95 -10.21
C ARG A 16 -19.09 3.77 -9.60
N ASN A 17 -18.57 2.56 -9.72
CA ASN A 17 -19.17 1.38 -9.12
C ASN A 17 -19.12 1.45 -7.60
N LEU A 18 -17.93 1.69 -7.03
CA LEU A 18 -17.75 1.77 -5.59
C LEU A 18 -18.54 2.93 -4.96
N SER A 19 -18.60 4.09 -5.62
CA SER A 19 -19.37 5.25 -5.11
C SER A 19 -20.86 4.98 -4.87
N ARG A 20 -21.42 3.95 -5.52
CA ARG A 20 -22.82 3.53 -5.30
C ARG A 20 -23.03 2.80 -3.98
N TYR A 21 -21.98 2.21 -3.41
CA TYR A 21 -22.04 1.44 -2.17
C TYR A 21 -21.59 2.29 -0.98
N ARG A 22 -22.51 3.13 -0.44
CA ARG A 22 -22.20 4.07 0.65
C ARG A 22 -21.56 3.43 1.87
N LEU A 23 -21.99 2.21 2.23
CA LEU A 23 -21.41 1.47 3.37
C LEU A 23 -19.97 1.03 3.08
N VAL A 24 -19.66 0.63 1.85
CA VAL A 24 -18.29 0.28 1.44
C VAL A 24 -17.39 1.51 1.47
N VAL A 25 -17.87 2.65 0.97
CA VAL A 25 -17.12 3.91 1.06
C VAL A 25 -16.88 4.31 2.51
N GLY A 26 -17.88 4.19 3.37
CA GLY A 26 -17.74 4.42 4.82
C GLY A 26 -16.71 3.47 5.44
N SER A 27 -16.73 2.19 5.12
CA SER A 27 -15.78 1.22 5.66
C SER A 27 -14.33 1.51 5.28
N MET A 28 -14.07 2.13 4.14
CA MET A 28 -12.72 2.54 3.73
C MET A 28 -12.10 3.59 4.68
N ILE A 29 -12.93 4.35 5.39
CA ILE A 29 -12.47 5.31 6.40
C ILE A 29 -12.40 4.63 7.77
N PHE A 30 -13.46 3.92 8.15
CA PHE A 30 -13.55 3.32 9.49
C PHE A 30 -12.59 2.14 9.69
N THR A 31 -12.36 1.31 8.66
CA THR A 31 -11.51 0.12 8.79
C THR A 31 -10.07 0.45 9.18
N PRO A 32 -9.35 1.36 8.52
CA PRO A 32 -8.00 1.73 8.95
C PRO A 32 -7.96 2.37 10.33
N LEU A 33 -8.99 3.12 10.72
CA LEU A 33 -9.08 3.74 12.03
C LEU A 33 -9.18 2.68 13.13
N TYR A 34 -10.14 1.75 13.05
CA TYR A 34 -10.35 0.77 14.13
C TYR A 34 -9.36 -0.39 14.09
N GLN A 35 -8.81 -0.77 12.95
CA GLN A 35 -7.84 -1.87 12.84
C GLN A 35 -6.39 -1.43 13.04
N GLY A 36 -6.03 -0.23 12.65
CA GLY A 36 -4.65 0.27 12.68
C GLY A 36 -4.43 1.37 13.69
N VAL A 37 -5.16 2.47 13.56
CA VAL A 37 -4.90 3.70 14.33
C VAL A 37 -5.32 3.54 15.80
N LEU A 38 -6.55 3.14 16.07
CA LEU A 38 -7.06 3.02 17.45
C LEU A 38 -6.27 2.01 18.28
N PRO A 39 -6.01 0.76 17.86
CA PRO A 39 -5.19 -0.17 18.63
C PRO A 39 -3.78 0.35 18.87
N GLY A 40 -3.18 0.99 17.86
CA GLY A 40 -1.84 1.59 17.98
C GLY A 40 -1.80 2.72 19.02
N LEU A 41 -2.80 3.61 19.00
CA LEU A 41 -2.91 4.69 19.99
C LEU A 41 -3.16 4.17 21.42
N LEU A 42 -4.07 3.19 21.56
CA LEU A 42 -4.36 2.58 22.86
C LEU A 42 -3.15 1.83 23.43
N PHE A 43 -2.45 1.08 22.57
CA PHE A 43 -1.21 0.43 22.96
C PHE A 43 -0.13 1.43 23.32
N GLY A 44 0.10 2.45 22.50
CA GLY A 44 1.06 3.51 22.79
C GLY A 44 0.72 4.31 24.06
N ALA A 45 -0.57 4.60 24.28
CA ALA A 45 -1.03 5.28 25.48
C ALA A 45 -0.75 4.49 26.79
N SER A 46 -0.72 3.16 26.71
CA SER A 46 -0.37 2.33 27.89
C SER A 46 1.10 2.48 28.33
N PHE A 47 1.98 2.99 27.48
CA PHE A 47 3.37 3.33 27.81
C PHE A 47 3.58 4.82 28.09
N ALA A 48 2.50 5.64 28.08
CA ALA A 48 2.61 7.06 28.35
C ALA A 48 2.73 7.32 29.85
N VAL A 49 3.76 8.05 30.26
CA VAL A 49 3.93 8.58 31.59
C VAL A 49 3.78 10.09 31.53
N ALA A 50 2.83 10.63 32.30
CA ALA A 50 2.52 12.08 32.30
C ALA A 50 2.19 12.66 30.90
N GLY A 51 1.50 11.87 30.07
CA GLY A 51 1.08 12.29 28.72
C GLY A 51 2.16 12.17 27.63
N ARG A 52 3.36 11.66 27.99
CA ARG A 52 4.46 11.44 27.02
C ARG A 52 4.85 9.97 27.00
N VAL A 53 5.10 9.42 25.81
CA VAL A 53 5.57 8.04 25.66
C VAL A 53 7.08 8.00 25.92
N VAL A 54 7.45 7.40 27.07
CA VAL A 54 8.84 7.31 27.48
C VAL A 54 9.65 6.48 26.49
N GLY A 55 10.72 7.07 25.96
CA GLY A 55 11.63 6.41 25.03
C GLY A 55 11.32 6.64 23.54
N LEU A 56 10.14 7.15 23.19
CA LEU A 56 9.80 7.45 21.80
C LEU A 56 10.73 8.54 21.23
N GLU A 57 10.89 9.64 21.96
CA GLU A 57 11.75 10.76 21.59
C GLU A 57 13.22 10.33 21.37
N LYS A 58 13.75 9.43 22.25
CA LYS A 58 15.12 8.91 22.12
C LYS A 58 15.29 7.98 20.92
N THR A 59 14.22 7.32 20.49
CA THR A 59 14.29 6.25 19.47
C THR A 59 13.97 6.77 18.07
N ILE A 60 13.06 7.73 17.95
CA ILE A 60 12.55 8.24 16.68
C ILE A 60 12.57 9.77 16.56
N GLY A 61 13.07 10.49 17.57
CA GLY A 61 13.25 11.93 17.51
C GLY A 61 11.96 12.77 17.54
N THR A 62 10.83 12.18 17.94
CA THR A 62 9.56 12.88 18.10
C THR A 62 8.80 12.38 19.32
N ASP A 63 8.04 13.25 19.98
CA ASP A 63 7.10 12.93 21.04
C ASP A 63 5.66 12.77 20.53
N ASP A 64 5.39 13.09 19.26
CA ASP A 64 4.08 12.93 18.62
C ASP A 64 3.80 11.47 18.24
N LEU A 65 3.33 10.69 19.23
CA LEU A 65 2.90 9.31 19.02
C LEU A 65 1.72 9.22 18.04
N ALA A 66 0.77 10.16 18.13
CA ALA A 66 -0.41 10.16 17.29
C ALA A 66 -0.01 10.34 15.82
N GLY A 67 0.80 11.35 15.52
CA GLY A 67 1.35 11.57 14.19
C GLY A 67 2.13 10.36 13.66
N PHE A 68 2.97 9.75 14.51
CA PHE A 68 3.74 8.56 14.13
C PHE A 68 2.85 7.39 13.70
N ILE A 69 1.79 7.09 14.45
CA ILE A 69 0.85 6.00 14.18
C ILE A 69 -0.02 6.33 12.95
N PHE A 70 -0.52 7.57 12.83
CA PHE A 70 -1.30 7.98 11.67
C PHE A 70 -0.51 7.87 10.37
N LEU A 71 0.74 8.31 10.34
CA LEU A 71 1.62 8.17 9.18
C LEU A 71 1.91 6.70 8.85
N GLY A 72 2.09 5.86 9.89
CA GLY A 72 2.15 4.41 9.73
C GLY A 72 0.90 3.85 9.04
N GLY A 73 -0.28 4.33 9.44
CA GLY A 73 -1.56 4.00 8.81
C GLY A 73 -1.62 4.35 7.33
N VAL A 74 -1.00 5.46 6.89
CA VAL A 74 -0.92 5.85 5.47
C VAL A 74 -0.21 4.78 4.65
N ILE A 75 0.97 4.37 5.06
CA ILE A 75 1.77 3.37 4.33
C ILE A 75 1.11 1.99 4.40
N SER A 76 0.56 1.60 5.55
CA SER A 76 -0.19 0.35 5.67
C SER A 76 -1.40 0.31 4.73
N ALA A 77 -2.16 1.39 4.65
CA ALA A 77 -3.31 1.51 3.75
C ALA A 77 -2.88 1.52 2.27
N LEU A 78 -1.72 2.12 1.95
CA LEU A 78 -1.16 2.10 0.60
C LEU A 78 -0.80 0.67 0.18
N VAL A 79 -0.11 -0.08 1.03
CA VAL A 79 0.22 -1.49 0.81
C VAL A 79 -1.04 -2.33 0.65
N GLY A 80 -2.00 -2.20 1.58
CA GLY A 80 -3.28 -2.90 1.53
C GLY A 80 -4.03 -2.61 0.24
N THR A 81 -4.15 -1.34 -0.16
CA THR A 81 -4.82 -0.96 -1.41
C THR A 81 -4.15 -1.58 -2.63
N ALA A 82 -2.79 -1.56 -2.68
CA ALA A 82 -2.06 -2.16 -3.79
C ALA A 82 -2.29 -3.67 -3.86
N PHE A 83 -2.22 -4.38 -2.75
CA PHE A 83 -2.30 -5.84 -2.74
C PHE A 83 -3.74 -6.34 -2.90
N TRP A 84 -4.68 -5.80 -2.13
CA TRP A 84 -6.08 -6.23 -2.21
C TRP A 84 -6.77 -5.77 -3.48
N ALA A 85 -6.67 -4.48 -3.84
CA ALA A 85 -7.39 -3.98 -5.01
C ALA A 85 -6.87 -4.57 -6.32
N MET A 86 -5.57 -4.84 -6.43
CA MET A 86 -4.98 -5.32 -7.68
C MET A 86 -4.91 -6.85 -7.74
N ALA A 87 -4.36 -7.51 -6.71
CA ALA A 87 -4.19 -8.96 -6.74
C ALA A 87 -5.54 -9.69 -6.70
N MET A 88 -6.45 -9.27 -5.80
CA MET A 88 -7.78 -9.88 -5.69
C MET A 88 -8.73 -9.53 -6.83
N SER A 89 -8.48 -8.45 -7.56
CA SER A 89 -9.38 -8.08 -8.66
C SER A 89 -9.48 -9.16 -9.74
N PHE A 90 -8.37 -9.86 -10.02
CA PHE A 90 -8.37 -10.98 -10.97
C PHE A 90 -9.05 -12.22 -10.39
N ARG A 91 -8.86 -12.47 -9.10
CA ARG A 91 -9.52 -13.57 -8.40
C ARG A 91 -11.04 -13.40 -8.39
N ASN A 92 -11.51 -12.20 -8.07
CA ASN A 92 -12.94 -11.90 -8.11
C ASN A 92 -13.55 -12.08 -9.51
N GLU A 93 -12.86 -11.70 -10.59
CA GLU A 93 -13.34 -11.96 -11.94
C GLU A 93 -13.37 -13.45 -12.27
N GLN A 94 -12.40 -14.21 -11.78
CA GLN A 94 -12.34 -15.65 -11.92
C GLN A 94 -13.55 -16.32 -11.23
N GLU A 95 -13.80 -15.94 -9.98
CA GLU A 95 -14.95 -16.45 -9.20
C GLU A 95 -16.32 -16.04 -9.77
N MET A 96 -16.41 -14.85 -10.38
CA MET A 96 -17.62 -14.39 -11.06
C MET A 96 -17.77 -14.95 -12.50
N GLY A 97 -16.78 -15.70 -13.01
CA GLY A 97 -16.77 -16.19 -14.40
C GLY A 97 -16.61 -15.10 -15.46
N THR A 98 -16.21 -13.89 -15.05
CA THR A 98 -16.02 -12.74 -15.97
C THR A 98 -14.59 -12.59 -16.46
N LEU A 99 -13.67 -13.42 -15.99
CA LEU A 99 -12.27 -13.38 -16.37
C LEU A 99 -12.06 -13.68 -17.86
N GLU A 100 -12.72 -14.71 -18.36
CA GLU A 100 -12.60 -15.13 -19.75
C GLU A 100 -13.11 -14.06 -20.74
N PRO A 101 -14.34 -13.50 -20.60
CA PRO A 101 -14.78 -12.39 -21.43
C PRO A 101 -13.86 -11.17 -21.37
N THR A 102 -13.33 -10.86 -20.18
CA THR A 102 -12.39 -9.75 -20.01
C THR A 102 -11.08 -10.00 -20.76
N TRP A 103 -10.63 -11.26 -20.85
CA TRP A 103 -9.42 -11.63 -21.55
C TRP A 103 -9.58 -11.74 -23.06
N LEU A 104 -10.78 -11.83 -23.56
CA LEU A 104 -11.08 -11.75 -25.00
C LEU A 104 -11.10 -10.30 -25.51
N THR A 105 -11.07 -9.31 -24.63
CA THR A 105 -10.99 -7.90 -25.05
C THR A 105 -9.62 -7.57 -25.65
N PRO A 106 -9.55 -6.64 -26.61
CA PRO A 106 -8.29 -6.24 -27.25
C PRO A 106 -7.36 -5.44 -26.34
N THR A 107 -7.82 -5.06 -25.14
CA THR A 107 -7.03 -4.30 -24.16
C THR A 107 -5.94 -5.16 -23.54
N SER A 108 -4.73 -4.60 -23.41
CA SER A 108 -3.64 -5.32 -22.75
C SER A 108 -3.96 -5.59 -21.27
N LYS A 109 -3.53 -6.75 -20.76
CA LYS A 109 -3.80 -7.13 -19.36
C LYS A 109 -3.07 -6.22 -18.37
N GLY A 110 -1.89 -5.71 -18.79
CA GLY A 110 -1.19 -4.68 -18.04
C GLY A 110 -2.00 -3.39 -17.89
N THR A 111 -2.73 -2.98 -18.91
CA THR A 111 -3.64 -1.83 -18.89
C THR A 111 -4.81 -2.05 -17.94
N LEU A 112 -5.34 -3.27 -17.85
CA LEU A 112 -6.36 -3.61 -16.85
C LEU A 112 -5.85 -3.41 -15.42
N VAL A 113 -4.63 -3.89 -15.12
CA VAL A 113 -4.01 -3.72 -13.79
C VAL A 113 -3.77 -2.25 -13.50
N VAL A 114 -3.18 -1.51 -14.44
CA VAL A 114 -2.92 -0.07 -14.27
C VAL A 114 -4.22 0.71 -14.06
N GLY A 115 -5.28 0.41 -14.85
CA GLY A 115 -6.57 1.07 -14.71
C GLY A 115 -7.20 0.86 -13.32
N ARG A 116 -7.10 -0.37 -12.79
CA ARG A 116 -7.56 -0.69 -11.44
C ARG A 116 -6.70 -0.04 -10.35
N ALA A 117 -5.38 0.02 -10.58
CA ALA A 117 -4.47 0.75 -9.72
C ALA A 117 -4.89 2.21 -9.59
N LEU A 118 -5.18 2.88 -10.70
CA LEU A 118 -5.63 4.27 -10.70
C LEU A 118 -6.96 4.44 -9.94
N GLY A 119 -7.91 3.53 -10.13
CA GLY A 119 -9.17 3.53 -9.37
C GLY A 119 -8.96 3.33 -7.87
N GLY A 120 -8.12 2.37 -7.49
CA GLY A 120 -7.72 2.10 -6.11
C GLY A 120 -7.02 3.31 -5.46
N MET A 121 -6.12 3.96 -6.19
CA MET A 121 -5.42 5.15 -5.71
C MET A 121 -6.34 6.34 -5.47
N PHE A 122 -7.37 6.52 -6.28
CA PHE A 122 -8.38 7.55 -6.00
C PHE A 122 -9.05 7.30 -4.65
N TRP A 123 -9.49 6.07 -4.40
CA TRP A 123 -10.13 5.70 -3.13
C TRP A 123 -9.16 5.73 -1.95
N PHE A 124 -7.91 5.35 -2.17
CA PHE A 124 -6.84 5.52 -1.19
C PHE A 124 -6.68 7.01 -0.81
N ALA A 125 -6.50 7.89 -1.79
CA ALA A 125 -6.34 9.32 -1.53
C ALA A 125 -7.56 9.91 -0.78
N PHE A 126 -8.78 9.53 -1.19
CA PHE A 126 -10.01 9.92 -0.50
C PHE A 126 -10.02 9.45 0.96
N SER A 127 -9.69 8.19 1.21
CA SER A 127 -9.61 7.61 2.56
C SER A 127 -8.57 8.33 3.42
N GLN A 128 -7.38 8.63 2.85
CA GLN A 128 -6.32 9.32 3.59
C GLN A 128 -6.72 10.74 3.99
N VAL A 129 -7.34 11.51 3.10
CA VAL A 129 -7.85 12.85 3.43
C VAL A 129 -8.84 12.77 4.60
N ALA A 130 -9.75 11.81 4.59
CA ALA A 130 -10.72 11.63 5.67
C ALA A 130 -10.05 11.19 6.98
N ILE A 131 -9.09 10.25 6.93
CA ILE A 131 -8.35 9.77 8.10
C ILE A 131 -7.52 10.92 8.72
N PHE A 132 -6.82 11.70 7.91
CA PHE A 132 -6.08 12.86 8.40
C PHE A 132 -7.00 13.93 9.01
N ALA A 133 -8.15 14.18 8.39
CA ALA A 133 -9.14 15.09 8.99
C ALA A 133 -9.58 14.63 10.38
N VAL A 134 -9.86 13.33 10.54
CA VAL A 134 -10.18 12.73 11.86
C VAL A 134 -8.98 12.84 12.81
N GLY A 135 -7.76 12.57 12.35
CA GLY A 135 -6.54 12.67 13.14
C GLY A 135 -6.31 14.07 13.70
N ILE A 136 -6.45 15.08 12.87
CA ILE A 136 -6.28 16.49 13.26
C ILE A 136 -7.40 16.94 14.23
N LEU A 137 -8.66 16.61 13.89
CA LEU A 137 -9.83 17.11 14.65
C LEU A 137 -10.00 16.42 16.01
N PHE A 138 -9.75 15.11 16.10
CA PHE A 138 -10.07 14.32 17.29
C PHE A 138 -8.85 13.83 18.07
N PHE A 139 -7.69 13.70 17.43
CA PHE A 139 -6.49 13.13 18.07
C PHE A 139 -5.34 14.14 18.19
N GLY A 140 -5.54 15.40 17.76
CA GLY A 140 -4.53 16.45 17.89
C GLY A 140 -3.23 16.15 17.13
N VAL A 141 -3.31 15.47 15.99
CA VAL A 141 -2.15 15.17 15.14
C VAL A 141 -1.61 16.46 14.54
N HIS A 142 -0.35 16.77 14.80
CA HIS A 142 0.33 17.96 14.30
C HIS A 142 1.27 17.59 13.16
N LEU A 143 0.81 17.80 11.94
CA LEU A 143 1.62 17.54 10.75
C LEU A 143 2.20 18.84 10.22
N ARG A 144 3.47 18.79 9.85
CA ARG A 144 4.15 19.90 9.20
C ARG A 144 3.68 20.00 7.75
N TRP A 145 3.55 21.21 7.23
CA TRP A 145 3.13 21.42 5.83
C TRP A 145 4.16 20.84 4.84
N GLU A 146 5.42 20.69 5.25
CA GLU A 146 6.50 20.07 4.49
C GLU A 146 6.22 18.61 4.11
N MET A 147 5.20 17.97 4.71
CA MET A 147 4.70 16.65 4.30
C MET A 147 4.42 16.58 2.79
N VAL A 148 4.09 17.69 2.15
CA VAL A 148 3.88 17.75 0.69
C VAL A 148 5.13 17.32 -0.09
N TYR A 149 6.32 17.54 0.44
CA TYR A 149 7.58 17.11 -0.19
C TYR A 149 7.78 15.58 -0.19
N ALA A 150 7.03 14.83 0.62
CA ALA A 150 7.03 13.38 0.58
C ALA A 150 6.16 12.79 -0.55
N VAL A 151 5.33 13.59 -1.22
CA VAL A 151 4.44 13.12 -2.31
C VAL A 151 5.20 12.40 -3.42
N PRO A 152 6.35 12.88 -3.94
CA PRO A 152 7.13 12.15 -4.94
C PRO A 152 7.57 10.76 -4.46
N ALA A 153 7.97 10.62 -3.19
CA ALA A 153 8.33 9.33 -2.60
C ALA A 153 7.13 8.38 -2.51
N LEU A 154 5.95 8.88 -2.13
CA LEU A 154 4.71 8.09 -2.12
C LEU A 154 4.30 7.63 -3.53
N VAL A 155 4.50 8.48 -4.54
CA VAL A 155 4.26 8.10 -5.95
C VAL A 155 5.21 6.99 -6.40
N LEU A 156 6.52 7.12 -6.12
CA LEU A 156 7.51 6.09 -6.44
C LEU A 156 7.21 4.78 -5.72
N ALA A 157 6.90 4.83 -4.42
CA ALA A 157 6.49 3.67 -3.65
C ALA A 157 5.26 2.99 -4.24
N THR A 158 4.28 3.77 -4.68
CA THR A 158 3.08 3.24 -5.34
C THR A 158 3.43 2.52 -6.64
N ILE A 159 4.27 3.09 -7.50
CA ILE A 159 4.71 2.44 -8.73
C ILE A 159 5.41 1.11 -8.43
N SER A 160 6.28 1.10 -7.41
CA SER A 160 6.95 -0.12 -6.94
C SER A 160 5.96 -1.16 -6.42
N LEU A 161 4.99 -0.74 -5.59
CA LEU A 161 3.93 -1.61 -5.06
C LEU A 161 3.03 -2.17 -6.16
N VAL A 162 2.74 -1.41 -7.23
CA VAL A 162 2.05 -1.93 -8.42
C VAL A 162 2.84 -3.07 -9.05
N GLY A 163 4.17 -2.97 -9.12
CA GLY A 163 5.03 -4.07 -9.57
C GLY A 163 4.91 -5.31 -8.67
N ILE A 164 4.98 -5.13 -7.36
CA ILE A 164 4.82 -6.22 -6.39
C ILE A 164 3.41 -6.82 -6.46
N ALA A 165 2.38 -5.99 -6.64
CA ALA A 165 1.01 -6.46 -6.82
C ALA A 165 0.83 -7.32 -8.08
N HIS A 166 1.57 -7.06 -9.16
CA HIS A 166 1.61 -7.96 -10.32
C HIS A 166 2.24 -9.32 -9.97
N LEU A 167 3.31 -9.35 -9.15
CA LEU A 167 3.89 -10.61 -8.64
C LEU A 167 2.85 -11.38 -7.82
N LEU A 168 2.18 -10.69 -6.90
CA LEU A 168 1.13 -11.29 -6.08
C LEU A 168 -0.03 -11.81 -6.93
N ALA A 169 -0.49 -11.04 -7.91
CA ALA A 169 -1.54 -11.46 -8.83
C ALA A 169 -1.16 -12.73 -9.60
N ALA A 170 0.11 -12.83 -10.04
CA ALA A 170 0.61 -14.04 -10.69
C ALA A 170 0.53 -15.28 -9.79
N ILE A 171 0.81 -15.11 -8.49
CA ILE A 171 0.75 -16.19 -7.49
C ILE A 171 -0.72 -16.51 -7.15
N VAL A 172 -1.54 -15.49 -6.86
CA VAL A 172 -2.95 -15.60 -6.49
C VAL A 172 -3.76 -16.38 -7.51
N LEU A 173 -3.46 -16.20 -8.80
CA LEU A 173 -4.11 -16.95 -9.88
C LEU A 173 -3.79 -18.47 -9.87
N THR A 174 -2.76 -18.88 -9.11
CA THR A 174 -2.32 -20.29 -9.06
C THR A 174 -2.62 -21.00 -7.75
N ILE A 175 -2.95 -20.27 -6.68
CA ILE A 175 -3.19 -20.80 -5.34
C ILE A 175 -4.70 -20.75 -4.98
N ARG A 176 -5.14 -21.69 -4.12
CA ARG A 176 -6.55 -21.73 -3.65
C ARG A 176 -6.84 -20.68 -2.59
N ASP A 177 -5.98 -20.54 -1.59
CA ASP A 177 -6.17 -19.64 -0.45
C ASP A 177 -5.47 -18.30 -0.66
N ALA A 178 -5.95 -17.54 -1.65
CA ALA A 178 -5.37 -16.25 -2.03
C ALA A 178 -5.44 -15.22 -0.89
N ASN A 179 -6.52 -15.21 -0.10
CA ASN A 179 -6.75 -14.25 0.97
C ASN A 179 -5.65 -14.34 2.03
N LEU A 180 -5.40 -15.56 2.55
CA LEU A 180 -4.36 -15.78 3.56
C LEU A 180 -2.97 -15.33 3.06
N PHE A 181 -2.65 -15.63 1.79
CA PHE A 181 -1.37 -15.25 1.21
C PHE A 181 -1.22 -13.72 1.11
N ILE A 182 -2.27 -13.02 0.68
CA ILE A 182 -2.27 -11.54 0.60
C ILE A 182 -2.17 -10.93 1.99
N ASP A 183 -2.92 -11.45 2.99
CA ASP A 183 -2.88 -10.94 4.35
C ASP A 183 -1.52 -11.13 5.00
N CYS A 184 -0.93 -12.31 4.87
CA CYS A 184 0.43 -12.57 5.37
C CYS A 184 1.47 -11.64 4.72
N THR A 185 1.35 -11.42 3.40
CA THR A 185 2.27 -10.52 2.68
C THR A 185 2.06 -9.07 3.11
N ASN A 186 0.81 -8.63 3.25
CA ASN A 186 0.47 -7.28 3.72
C ASN A 186 1.01 -7.04 5.14
N PHE A 187 0.79 -7.99 6.05
CA PHE A 187 1.32 -7.92 7.42
C PHE A 187 2.85 -7.86 7.45
N LEU A 188 3.51 -8.68 6.65
CA LEU A 188 4.98 -8.70 6.56
C LEU A 188 5.51 -7.36 6.04
N PHE A 189 4.91 -6.80 4.99
CA PHE A 189 5.28 -5.50 4.45
C PHE A 189 5.05 -4.37 5.46
N ALA A 190 3.88 -4.32 6.08
CA ALA A 190 3.56 -3.31 7.09
C ALA A 190 4.54 -3.37 8.27
N THR A 191 4.82 -4.56 8.78
CA THR A 191 5.72 -4.75 9.92
C THR A 191 7.16 -4.41 9.57
N ALA A 192 7.70 -4.93 8.46
CA ALA A 192 9.08 -4.72 8.06
C ALA A 192 9.35 -3.28 7.59
N SER A 193 8.34 -2.58 7.06
CA SER A 193 8.49 -1.17 6.64
C SER A 193 8.54 -0.17 7.79
N GLY A 194 8.44 -0.62 9.04
CA GLY A 194 8.51 0.29 10.17
C GLY A 194 7.21 1.04 10.46
N VAL A 195 6.05 0.51 10.02
CA VAL A 195 4.73 1.14 10.22
C VAL A 195 4.39 1.29 11.69
N ALA A 196 4.51 0.19 12.46
CA ALA A 196 4.14 0.18 13.88
C ALA A 196 5.26 0.63 14.81
N PHE A 197 6.53 0.41 14.42
CA PHE A 197 7.73 0.75 15.19
C PHE A 197 8.91 1.02 14.27
N PRO A 198 9.91 1.81 14.70
CA PRO A 198 11.06 2.16 13.87
C PRO A 198 11.83 0.93 13.37
N VAL A 199 12.32 0.99 12.13
CA VAL A 199 13.14 -0.08 11.53
C VAL A 199 14.42 -0.35 12.35
N SER A 200 14.92 0.65 13.05
CA SER A 200 16.09 0.51 13.96
C SER A 200 15.88 -0.53 15.06
N LEU A 201 14.63 -0.74 15.50
CA LEU A 201 14.26 -1.71 16.54
C LEU A 201 14.02 -3.12 16.01
N LEU A 202 13.99 -3.31 14.69
CA LEU A 202 13.82 -4.65 14.11
C LEU A 202 14.98 -5.58 14.48
N PRO A 203 14.70 -6.88 14.71
CA PRO A 203 15.73 -7.89 14.83
C PRO A 203 16.69 -7.85 13.65
N GLY A 204 17.98 -8.09 13.91
CA GLY A 204 19.04 -7.97 12.89
C GLY A 204 18.78 -8.77 11.62
N VAL A 205 18.09 -9.91 11.72
CA VAL A 205 17.71 -10.76 10.58
C VAL A 205 16.67 -10.09 9.68
N LEU A 206 15.78 -9.24 10.22
CA LEU A 206 14.71 -8.57 9.47
C LEU A 206 15.17 -7.24 8.85
N LYS A 207 16.24 -6.62 9.37
CA LYS A 207 16.73 -5.34 8.85
C LYS A 207 17.10 -5.38 7.37
N PRO A 208 17.87 -6.36 6.85
CA PRO A 208 18.18 -6.43 5.43
C PRO A 208 16.91 -6.55 4.56
N PHE A 209 15.91 -7.30 5.04
CA PHE A 209 14.63 -7.41 4.34
C PHE A 209 13.88 -6.07 4.32
N ALA A 210 13.87 -5.32 5.44
CA ALA A 210 13.27 -4.00 5.52
C ALA A 210 13.86 -3.04 4.46
N TYR A 211 15.18 -3.02 4.31
CA TYR A 211 15.85 -2.18 3.30
C TYR A 211 15.60 -2.62 1.85
N LEU A 212 15.08 -3.80 1.62
CA LEU A 212 14.66 -4.25 0.29
C LEU A 212 13.26 -3.72 -0.09
N LEU A 213 12.49 -3.24 0.88
CA LEU A 213 11.13 -2.78 0.68
C LEU A 213 11.06 -1.30 0.29
N PRO A 214 10.37 -0.94 -0.79
CA PRO A 214 10.18 0.48 -1.17
C PRO A 214 9.40 1.26 -0.11
N THR A 215 8.53 0.58 0.61
CA THR A 215 7.70 1.14 1.67
C THR A 215 8.50 1.60 2.88
N THR A 216 9.65 1.02 3.15
CA THR A 216 10.56 1.45 4.21
C THR A 216 11.07 2.86 3.96
N TYR A 217 11.60 3.10 2.76
CA TYR A 217 12.08 4.44 2.38
C TYR A 217 10.96 5.47 2.32
N ALA A 218 9.82 5.10 1.73
CA ALA A 218 8.68 5.99 1.64
C ALA A 218 8.13 6.37 3.03
N MET A 219 8.12 5.41 3.98
CA MET A 219 7.72 5.65 5.36
C MET A 219 8.65 6.62 6.08
N ASP A 220 9.95 6.43 5.91
CA ASP A 220 10.94 7.27 6.57
C ASP A 220 10.91 8.68 6.00
N ILE A 221 10.94 8.85 4.67
CA ILE A 221 10.81 10.15 4.00
C ILE A 221 9.52 10.87 4.42
N LEU A 222 8.39 10.13 4.52
CA LEU A 222 7.13 10.72 4.96
C LEU A 222 7.22 11.25 6.41
N ARG A 223 7.82 10.50 7.33
CA ARG A 223 8.03 10.92 8.72
C ARG A 223 8.99 12.09 8.87
N GLN A 224 10.09 12.09 8.11
CA GLN A 224 11.03 13.20 8.10
C GLN A 224 10.33 14.52 7.76
N HIS A 225 9.54 14.53 6.69
CA HIS A 225 8.86 15.74 6.26
C HIS A 225 7.64 16.10 7.12
N ALA A 226 6.88 15.11 7.60
CA ALA A 226 5.65 15.35 8.34
C ALA A 226 5.88 15.65 9.84
N LEU A 227 6.86 15.00 10.48
CA LEU A 227 7.12 15.10 11.91
C LEU A 227 8.50 15.72 12.22
N GLY A 228 9.38 15.86 11.23
CA GLY A 228 10.74 16.32 11.44
C GLY A 228 11.65 15.30 12.12
N THR A 229 11.34 14.00 11.97
CA THR A 229 12.20 12.93 12.51
C THR A 229 13.55 12.87 11.81
N PRO A 230 14.60 12.41 12.49
CA PRO A 230 15.88 12.18 11.82
C PRO A 230 15.77 11.08 10.78
N ALA A 231 16.52 11.22 9.69
CA ALA A 231 16.57 10.22 8.63
C ALA A 231 17.16 8.88 9.14
N LEU A 232 16.64 7.77 8.65
CA LEU A 232 17.12 6.42 8.96
C LEU A 232 18.52 6.19 8.37
N ILE A 233 18.75 6.69 7.16
CA ILE A 233 20.03 6.71 6.44
C ILE A 233 20.17 8.07 5.76
N ASP A 234 21.27 8.27 5.03
CA ASP A 234 21.43 9.50 4.23
C ASP A 234 20.22 9.73 3.31
N PRO A 235 19.59 10.92 3.33
CA PRO A 235 18.38 11.19 2.53
C PRO A 235 18.55 10.92 1.02
N VAL A 236 19.75 11.15 0.49
CA VAL A 236 20.03 10.84 -0.93
C VAL A 236 19.99 9.34 -1.17
N LEU A 237 20.55 8.55 -0.25
CA LEU A 237 20.53 7.09 -0.36
C LEU A 237 19.10 6.51 -0.21
N GLU A 238 18.23 7.16 0.55
CA GLU A 238 16.81 6.76 0.66
C GLU A 238 16.09 6.89 -0.68
N TYR A 239 16.23 8.05 -1.36
CA TYR A 239 15.65 8.24 -2.69
C TYR A 239 16.28 7.30 -3.72
N VAL A 240 17.60 7.08 -3.68
CA VAL A 240 18.28 6.12 -4.55
C VAL A 240 17.75 4.71 -4.32
N GLY A 241 17.61 4.28 -3.07
CA GLY A 241 17.03 2.97 -2.71
C GLY A 241 15.58 2.82 -3.19
N LEU A 242 14.78 3.86 -3.02
CA LEU A 242 13.38 3.88 -3.49
C LEU A 242 13.28 3.81 -5.02
N ILE A 243 14.11 4.55 -5.74
CA ILE A 243 14.18 4.52 -7.20
C ILE A 243 14.68 3.15 -7.68
N ALA A 244 15.75 2.62 -7.07
CA ALA A 244 16.30 1.32 -7.42
C ALA A 244 15.27 0.19 -7.22
N THR A 245 14.59 0.16 -6.08
CA THR A 245 13.53 -0.82 -5.84
C THR A 245 12.38 -0.67 -6.84
N THR A 246 12.01 0.54 -7.22
CA THR A 246 10.97 0.79 -8.23
C THR A 246 11.38 0.27 -9.61
N ILE A 247 12.61 0.57 -10.04
CA ILE A 247 13.16 0.12 -11.34
C ILE A 247 13.23 -1.41 -11.41
N VAL A 248 13.48 -2.10 -10.28
CA VAL A 248 13.56 -3.56 -10.23
C VAL A 248 12.18 -4.18 -10.11
N MET A 249 11.37 -3.74 -9.16
CA MET A 249 10.11 -4.42 -8.80
C MET A 249 9.02 -4.26 -9.88
N PHE A 250 8.95 -3.11 -10.53
CA PHE A 250 7.92 -2.87 -11.54
C PHE A 250 8.10 -3.76 -12.80
N PRO A 251 9.28 -3.82 -13.46
CA PRO A 251 9.48 -4.72 -14.61
C PRO A 251 9.41 -6.20 -14.22
N LEU A 252 9.97 -6.56 -13.05
CA LEU A 252 9.96 -7.94 -12.55
C LEU A 252 8.52 -8.43 -12.34
N GLY A 253 7.67 -7.60 -11.73
CA GLY A 253 6.27 -7.92 -11.52
C GLY A 253 5.52 -8.12 -12.82
N ARG A 254 5.66 -7.19 -13.75
CA ARG A 254 5.05 -7.30 -15.07
C ARG A 254 5.50 -8.55 -15.85
N TRP A 255 6.78 -8.85 -15.79
CA TRP A 255 7.33 -10.06 -16.43
C TRP A 255 6.76 -11.35 -15.83
N ALA A 256 6.72 -11.44 -14.50
CA ALA A 256 6.19 -12.61 -13.81
C ALA A 256 4.69 -12.80 -14.08
N PHE A 257 3.92 -11.71 -14.07
CA PHE A 257 2.49 -11.76 -14.40
C PHE A 257 2.26 -12.22 -15.85
N ALA A 258 3.00 -11.67 -16.81
CA ALA A 258 2.91 -12.09 -18.22
C ALA A 258 3.25 -13.58 -18.40
N ARG A 259 4.26 -14.08 -17.65
CA ARG A 259 4.60 -15.51 -17.66
C ARG A 259 3.50 -16.39 -17.06
N ALA A 260 2.90 -15.98 -15.97
CA ALA A 260 1.79 -16.70 -15.35
C ALA A 260 0.57 -16.75 -16.29
N GLU A 261 0.22 -15.61 -16.88
CA GLU A 261 -0.85 -15.51 -17.89
C GLU A 261 -0.63 -16.48 -19.05
N GLN A 262 0.57 -16.48 -19.63
CA GLN A 262 0.90 -17.35 -20.74
C GLN A 262 0.76 -18.84 -20.37
N ARG A 263 1.21 -19.23 -19.18
CA ARG A 263 1.08 -20.61 -18.69
C ARG A 263 -0.39 -21.03 -18.55
N MET A 264 -1.25 -20.15 -18.02
CA MET A 264 -2.68 -20.43 -17.86
C MET A 264 -3.39 -20.57 -19.22
N ARG A 265 -3.03 -19.74 -20.20
CA ARG A 265 -3.56 -19.86 -21.58
C ARG A 265 -3.23 -21.21 -22.20
N VAL A 266 -1.97 -21.66 -22.08
CA VAL A 266 -1.51 -22.94 -22.64
C VAL A 266 -2.16 -24.14 -21.95
N ARG A 267 -2.42 -24.06 -20.65
CA ARG A 267 -3.03 -25.13 -19.85
C ARG A 267 -4.56 -25.17 -19.93
N GLY A 268 -5.20 -24.16 -20.51
CA GLY A 268 -6.66 -24.07 -20.58
C GLY A 268 -7.36 -23.94 -19.22
N THR A 269 -6.64 -23.49 -18.17
CA THR A 269 -7.16 -23.43 -16.79
C THR A 269 -7.90 -22.13 -16.48
N LEU A 270 -8.12 -21.28 -17.48
CA LEU A 270 -8.78 -19.97 -17.31
C LEU A 270 -10.23 -20.05 -16.84
N GLY A 271 -10.93 -21.14 -17.16
CA GLY A 271 -12.34 -21.38 -16.80
C GLY A 271 -12.56 -22.49 -15.76
N GLN A 272 -11.50 -23.04 -15.17
CA GLN A 272 -11.61 -24.14 -14.18
C GLN A 272 -11.47 -23.60 -12.76
N TYR A 273 -12.61 -23.21 -12.16
CA TYR A 273 -12.75 -23.09 -10.70
C TYR A 273 -14.20 -23.33 -10.29
#